data_0efded709efaf3172db6d67e3fc6fdff
#
_entry.id   0efded709efaf3172db6d67e3fc6fdff
#
_cell.length_a   1.000
_cell.length_b   1.000
_cell.length_c   1.000
_cell.angle_alpha   90.00
_cell.angle_beta   90.00
_cell.angle_gamma   90.00
#
_symmetry.space_group_name_H-M   'P 1'
#
loop_
_entity.id
_entity.type
_entity.pdbx_description
1 polymer ?
#
loop_
_entity_poly.entity_id
_entity_poly.type
_entity_poly.pdbx_seq_one_letter_code
_entity_poly.pdbx_strand_id
1 'polypeptide(L)'
;GITELSVAGFVMGAASGFFWTNRYLLALNSTKDDNRNYFFGLESFAFTIASIIVPLGVGALIAGLSGRHLLGIDIDINLSYRIVTFLAMGITVIACFVLSRGNFENPTQKTFLYFRFHPLWYKLLSWAALKGLVQGFLVTAPAILVLKLVGEEGSLGLIQSISGGITAILVYVLGRVTKPKHRNIVFGTGLFIFLIGTLFNGILFSSTGVI
;
A
#
# COMPACT_ATOMS: atom_id res chain seq x y z
N GLY A 1 -4.19 -11.13 23.17
CA GLY A 1 -5.32 -11.98 22.75
C GLY A 1 -6.11 -11.39 21.58
N ILE A 2 -7.19 -12.05 21.14
CA ILE A 2 -8.03 -11.59 19.98
C ILE A 2 -8.56 -10.18 20.22
N THR A 3 -8.91 -9.83 21.46
CA THR A 3 -9.42 -8.49 21.82
C THR A 3 -8.36 -7.40 21.63
N GLU A 4 -7.12 -7.65 21.97
CA GLU A 4 -6.01 -6.70 21.79
C GLU A 4 -5.72 -6.49 20.30
N LEU A 5 -5.77 -7.54 19.50
CA LEU A 5 -5.59 -7.48 18.07
C LEU A 5 -6.73 -6.68 17.40
N SER A 6 -7.96 -6.85 17.87
CA SER A 6 -9.11 -6.09 17.37
C SER A 6 -9.02 -4.60 17.69
N VAL A 7 -8.59 -4.26 18.91
CA VAL A 7 -8.35 -2.86 19.31
C VAL A 7 -7.22 -2.24 18.47
N ALA A 8 -6.11 -2.96 18.32
CA ALA A 8 -5.02 -2.50 17.48
C ALA A 8 -5.45 -2.27 16.02
N GLY A 9 -6.21 -3.20 15.45
CA GLY A 9 -6.78 -3.07 14.11
C GLY A 9 -7.70 -1.87 13.96
N PHE A 10 -8.57 -1.63 14.95
CA PHE A 10 -9.44 -0.46 14.96
C PHE A 10 -8.66 0.86 15.00
N VAL A 11 -7.68 0.96 15.90
CA VAL A 11 -6.83 2.17 16.02
C VAL A 11 -6.04 2.41 14.73
N MET A 12 -5.45 1.37 14.14
CA MET A 12 -4.73 1.47 12.87
C MET A 12 -5.65 1.87 11.70
N GLY A 13 -6.85 1.32 11.65
CA GLY A 13 -7.85 1.68 10.65
C GLY A 13 -8.30 3.14 10.77
N ALA A 14 -8.58 3.61 11.98
CA ALA A 14 -8.92 5.00 12.25
C ALA A 14 -7.76 5.94 11.87
N ALA A 15 -6.54 5.64 12.32
CA ALA A 15 -5.34 6.42 11.98
C ALA A 15 -5.12 6.50 10.46
N SER A 16 -5.30 5.38 9.75
CA SER A 16 -5.21 5.31 8.30
C SER A 16 -6.26 6.20 7.63
N GLY A 17 -7.51 6.18 8.12
CA GLY A 17 -8.57 7.06 7.62
C GLY A 17 -8.23 8.55 7.77
N PHE A 18 -7.75 8.95 8.95
CA PHE A 18 -7.29 10.34 9.18
C PHE A 18 -6.13 10.71 8.26
N PHE A 19 -5.13 9.82 8.12
CA PHE A 19 -3.96 10.07 7.28
C PHE A 19 -4.35 10.27 5.81
N TRP A 20 -5.08 9.33 5.21
CA TRP A 20 -5.42 9.38 3.80
C TRP A 20 -6.31 10.57 3.44
N THR A 21 -7.31 10.87 4.30
CA THR A 21 -8.19 12.03 4.08
C THR A 21 -7.41 13.33 4.07
N ASN A 22 -6.55 13.55 5.08
CA ASN A 22 -5.75 14.77 5.17
C ASN A 22 -4.71 14.86 4.06
N ARG A 23 -4.07 13.75 3.68
CA ARG A 23 -3.12 13.72 2.57
C ARG A 23 -3.74 14.18 1.26
N TYR A 24 -4.93 13.68 0.92
CA TYR A 24 -5.62 14.13 -0.30
C TYR A 24 -5.99 15.61 -0.23
N LEU A 25 -6.43 16.09 0.91
CA LEU A 25 -6.76 17.49 1.12
C LEU A 25 -5.51 18.38 0.95
N LEU A 26 -4.40 18.00 1.57
CA LEU A 26 -3.11 18.71 1.42
C LEU A 26 -2.64 18.70 -0.04
N ALA A 27 -2.72 17.59 -0.74
CA ALA A 27 -2.36 17.51 -2.15
C ALA A 27 -3.21 18.46 -3.01
N LEU A 28 -4.53 18.52 -2.77
CA LEU A 28 -5.44 19.41 -3.49
C LEU A 28 -5.12 20.89 -3.22
N ASN A 29 -4.83 21.25 -1.98
CA ASN A 29 -4.56 22.62 -1.59
C ASN A 29 -3.17 23.11 -2.03
N SER A 30 -2.20 22.19 -2.08
CA SER A 30 -0.80 22.51 -2.43
C SER A 30 -0.52 22.42 -3.93
N THR A 31 -1.48 21.96 -4.75
CA THR A 31 -1.32 21.80 -6.20
C THR A 31 -2.36 22.59 -6.98
N LYS A 32 -1.96 23.09 -8.15
CA LYS A 32 -2.86 23.68 -9.16
C LYS A 32 -3.16 22.65 -10.25
N ASP A 33 -4.16 22.89 -11.07
CA ASP A 33 -4.59 21.95 -12.11
C ASP A 33 -3.51 21.63 -13.14
N ASP A 34 -2.60 22.56 -13.39
CA ASP A 34 -1.46 22.42 -14.31
C ASP A 34 -0.35 21.51 -13.77
N ASN A 35 -0.09 21.51 -12.46
CA ASN A 35 1.00 20.75 -11.85
C ASN A 35 0.53 19.52 -11.04
N ARG A 36 -0.77 19.38 -10.82
CA ARG A 36 -1.35 18.29 -10.03
C ARG A 36 -1.00 16.90 -10.57
N ASN A 37 -1.04 16.72 -11.89
CA ASN A 37 -0.70 15.45 -12.52
C ASN A 37 0.79 15.11 -12.31
N TYR A 38 1.66 16.09 -12.34
CA TYR A 38 3.08 15.91 -12.05
C TYR A 38 3.31 15.49 -10.61
N PHE A 39 2.64 16.17 -9.66
CA PHE A 39 2.72 15.82 -8.23
C PHE A 39 2.31 14.36 -7.97
N PHE A 40 1.15 13.95 -8.48
CA PHE A 40 0.68 12.55 -8.31
C PHE A 40 1.56 11.55 -9.04
N GLY A 41 2.16 11.93 -10.17
CA GLY A 41 3.15 11.10 -10.87
C GLY A 41 4.40 10.88 -10.02
N LEU A 42 4.96 11.94 -9.45
CA LEU A 42 6.14 11.86 -8.57
C LEU A 42 5.84 11.07 -7.29
N GLU A 43 4.67 11.29 -6.70
CA GLU A 43 4.21 10.54 -5.54
C GLU A 43 4.05 9.04 -5.83
N SER A 44 3.43 8.70 -6.96
CA SER A 44 3.29 7.30 -7.39
C SER A 44 4.64 6.65 -7.64
N PHE A 45 5.58 7.38 -8.22
CA PHE A 45 6.96 6.92 -8.42
C PHE A 45 7.66 6.64 -7.08
N ALA A 46 7.61 7.58 -6.14
CA ALA A 46 8.19 7.38 -4.80
C ALA A 46 7.54 6.20 -4.06
N PHE A 47 6.21 6.08 -4.13
CA PHE A 47 5.48 4.95 -3.56
C PHE A 47 5.91 3.62 -4.19
N THR A 48 6.08 3.57 -5.50
CA THR A 48 6.51 2.36 -6.20
C THR A 48 7.92 1.95 -5.80
N ILE A 49 8.86 2.88 -5.71
CA ILE A 49 10.22 2.60 -5.20
C ILE A 49 10.16 2.05 -3.78
N ALA A 50 9.40 2.70 -2.90
CA ALA A 50 9.24 2.25 -1.52
C ALA A 50 8.63 0.84 -1.44
N SER A 51 7.65 0.53 -2.30
CA SER A 51 6.99 -0.79 -2.34
C SER A 51 7.92 -1.93 -2.80
N ILE A 52 9.04 -1.60 -3.45
CA ILE A 52 10.08 -2.57 -3.82
C ILE A 52 11.13 -2.69 -2.71
N ILE A 53 11.65 -1.56 -2.24
CA ILE A 53 12.78 -1.53 -1.31
C ILE A 53 12.37 -1.98 0.10
N VAL A 54 11.19 -1.54 0.57
CA VAL A 54 10.77 -1.78 1.96
C VAL A 54 10.54 -3.27 2.23
N PRO A 55 9.76 -4.04 1.44
CA PRO A 55 9.57 -5.46 1.70
C PRO A 55 10.88 -6.25 1.63
N LEU A 56 11.74 -5.93 0.64
CA LEU A 56 13.05 -6.56 0.52
C LEU A 56 13.93 -6.28 1.75
N GLY A 57 13.99 -5.02 2.16
CA GLY A 57 14.80 -4.60 3.32
C GLY A 57 14.28 -5.19 4.64
N VAL A 58 12.97 -5.17 4.85
CA VAL A 58 12.33 -5.75 6.05
C VAL A 58 12.53 -7.26 6.08
N GLY A 59 12.28 -7.97 4.97
CA GLY A 59 12.50 -9.40 4.88
C GLY A 59 13.96 -9.79 5.15
N ALA A 60 14.91 -9.07 4.55
CA ALA A 60 16.35 -9.28 4.78
C ALA A 60 16.76 -8.97 6.22
N LEU A 61 16.21 -7.93 6.85
CA LEU A 61 16.47 -7.61 8.25
C LEU A 61 15.96 -8.70 9.19
N ILE A 62 14.73 -9.18 9.01
CA ILE A 62 14.16 -10.23 9.85
C ILE A 62 14.96 -11.51 9.68
N ALA A 63 15.22 -11.95 8.45
CA ALA A 63 16.01 -13.15 8.16
C ALA A 63 17.46 -13.04 8.63
N GLY A 64 18.06 -11.86 8.52
CA GLY A 64 19.45 -11.61 8.93
C GLY A 64 19.66 -11.45 10.42
N LEU A 65 18.63 -11.03 11.17
CA LEU A 65 18.70 -10.85 12.63
C LEU A 65 18.32 -12.12 13.37
N SER A 66 17.34 -12.86 12.86
CA SER A 66 16.83 -14.08 13.48
C SER A 66 17.93 -15.14 13.64
N GLY A 67 18.08 -15.70 14.83
CA GLY A 67 19.09 -16.71 15.15
C GLY A 67 20.50 -16.15 15.41
N ARG A 68 20.71 -14.83 15.48
CA ARG A 68 22.00 -14.24 15.83
C ARG A 68 22.10 -13.90 17.31
N HIS A 69 23.29 -14.13 17.86
CA HIS A 69 23.72 -13.59 19.15
C HIS A 69 24.33 -12.21 18.94
N LEU A 70 23.66 -11.16 19.38
CA LEU A 70 24.19 -9.78 19.37
C LEU A 70 24.17 -9.20 20.77
N LEU A 71 25.32 -8.70 21.22
CA LEU A 71 25.49 -8.05 22.53
C LEU A 71 25.03 -8.92 23.72
N GLY A 72 25.19 -10.24 23.62
CA GLY A 72 24.79 -11.15 24.69
C GLY A 72 23.28 -11.49 24.73
N ILE A 73 22.52 -11.09 23.72
CA ILE A 73 21.08 -11.34 23.58
C ILE A 73 20.86 -12.27 22.39
N ASP A 74 20.09 -13.33 22.61
CA ASP A 74 19.59 -14.20 21.56
C ASP A 74 18.46 -13.49 20.82
N ILE A 75 18.66 -13.19 19.54
CA ILE A 75 17.63 -12.56 18.72
C ILE A 75 16.76 -13.67 18.13
N ASP A 76 15.61 -13.90 18.76
CA ASP A 76 14.57 -14.72 18.18
C ASP A 76 13.76 -13.93 17.12
N ILE A 77 12.88 -14.62 16.42
CA ILE A 77 12.03 -14.01 15.38
C ILE A 77 11.11 -12.91 15.93
N ASN A 78 10.61 -13.09 17.17
CA ASN A 78 9.73 -12.10 17.80
C ASN A 78 10.49 -10.80 18.11
N LEU A 79 11.74 -10.89 18.54
CA LEU A 79 12.59 -9.74 18.77
C LEU A 79 12.93 -9.03 17.45
N SER A 80 13.16 -9.80 16.38
CA SER A 80 13.37 -9.23 15.02
C SER A 80 12.16 -8.42 14.56
N TYR A 81 10.94 -8.91 14.73
CA TYR A 81 9.71 -8.15 14.44
C TYR A 81 9.58 -6.88 15.31
N ARG A 82 9.93 -6.94 16.59
CA ARG A 82 9.92 -5.75 17.45
C ARG A 82 10.92 -4.69 16.99
N ILE A 83 12.12 -5.09 16.60
CA ILE A 83 13.14 -4.17 16.08
C ILE A 83 12.62 -3.46 14.82
N VAL A 84 12.05 -4.20 13.87
CA VAL A 84 11.45 -3.62 12.66
C VAL A 84 10.30 -2.67 12.99
N THR A 85 9.46 -3.03 13.97
CA THR A 85 8.36 -2.17 14.44
C THR A 85 8.88 -0.85 15.03
N PHE A 86 9.91 -0.89 15.89
CA PHE A 86 10.51 0.31 16.45
C PHE A 86 11.17 1.19 15.36
N LEU A 87 11.80 0.57 14.37
CA LEU A 87 12.35 1.28 13.22
C LEU A 87 11.25 1.99 12.42
N ALA A 88 10.15 1.31 12.15
CA ALA A 88 8.98 1.91 11.49
C ALA A 88 8.38 3.06 12.31
N MET A 89 8.27 2.92 13.64
CA MET A 89 7.85 4.00 14.52
C MET A 89 8.79 5.20 14.45
N GLY A 90 10.11 4.98 14.46
CA GLY A 90 11.10 6.04 14.33
C GLY A 90 10.94 6.81 13.02
N ILE A 91 10.77 6.10 11.89
CA ILE A 91 10.51 6.72 10.58
C ILE A 91 9.20 7.53 10.62
N THR A 92 8.16 7.00 11.25
CA THR A 92 6.86 7.71 11.37
C THR A 92 7.01 9.00 12.18
N VAL A 93 7.75 8.98 13.29
CA VAL A 93 8.03 10.18 14.11
C VAL A 93 8.79 11.22 13.28
N ILE A 94 9.80 10.82 12.51
CA ILE A 94 10.54 11.71 11.61
C ILE A 94 9.59 12.31 10.56
N ALA A 95 8.73 11.51 9.95
CA ALA A 95 7.74 11.98 8.98
C ALA A 95 6.77 13.00 9.60
N CYS A 96 6.27 12.75 10.82
CA CYS A 96 5.45 13.70 11.57
C CYS A 96 6.18 15.01 11.84
N PHE A 97 7.45 14.95 12.23
CA PHE A 97 8.27 16.13 12.47
C PHE A 97 8.49 16.95 11.18
N VAL A 98 8.80 16.30 10.07
CA VAL A 98 8.94 16.96 8.77
C VAL A 98 7.62 17.65 8.37
N LEU A 99 6.50 16.94 8.50
CA LEU A 99 5.19 17.46 8.16
C LEU A 99 4.79 18.63 9.06
N SER A 100 5.10 18.60 10.36
CA SER A 100 4.78 19.67 11.31
C SER A 100 5.53 20.98 11.01
N ARG A 101 6.62 20.92 10.26
CA ARG A 101 7.38 22.10 9.81
C ARG A 101 6.81 22.74 8.53
N GLY A 102 5.89 22.09 7.85
CA GLY A 102 5.23 22.61 6.66
C GLY A 102 4.22 23.72 7.02
N ASN A 103 4.30 24.84 6.34
CA ASN A 103 3.25 25.87 6.39
C ASN A 103 2.17 25.52 5.37
N PHE A 104 1.09 24.94 5.85
CA PHE A 104 -0.06 24.58 5.00
C PHE A 104 -1.14 25.66 5.18
N GLU A 105 -1.66 26.17 4.05
CA GLU A 105 -2.81 27.09 4.09
C GLU A 105 -4.04 26.36 4.64
N ASN A 106 -4.79 27.05 5.51
CA ASN A 106 -6.03 26.49 6.03
C ASN A 106 -7.07 26.40 4.92
N PRO A 107 -7.60 25.20 4.62
CA PRO A 107 -8.65 25.08 3.62
C PRO A 107 -9.91 25.83 4.08
N THR A 108 -10.61 26.43 3.14
CA THR A 108 -11.92 27.04 3.40
C THR A 108 -12.86 25.97 3.95
N GLN A 109 -13.19 26.06 5.22
CA GLN A 109 -14.11 25.11 5.87
C GLN A 109 -15.49 25.26 5.26
N LYS A 110 -15.93 24.22 4.53
CA LYS A 110 -17.33 24.03 4.19
C LYS A 110 -18.01 23.17 5.26
N THR A 111 -19.32 23.30 5.40
CA THR A 111 -20.14 22.55 6.37
C THR A 111 -19.78 21.08 6.38
N PHE A 112 -19.39 20.54 7.55
CA PHE A 112 -18.84 19.21 7.75
C PHE A 112 -19.80 18.08 7.32
N LEU A 113 -21.10 18.30 7.38
CA LEU A 113 -22.13 17.32 7.04
C LEU A 113 -22.89 17.78 5.78
N TYR A 114 -22.35 17.52 4.60
CA TYR A 114 -23.02 17.78 3.34
C TYR A 114 -23.37 16.46 2.67
N PHE A 115 -24.66 16.09 2.69
CA PHE A 115 -25.16 14.82 2.14
C PHE A 115 -25.90 14.96 0.80
N ARG A 116 -25.97 16.18 0.22
CA ARG A 116 -26.58 16.39 -1.08
C ARG A 116 -25.54 16.31 -2.18
N PHE A 117 -25.33 15.10 -2.68
CA PHE A 117 -24.34 14.85 -3.73
C PHE A 117 -25.01 14.83 -5.11
N HIS A 118 -24.28 15.28 -6.12
CA HIS A 118 -24.67 15.08 -7.52
C HIS A 118 -24.74 13.56 -7.84
N PRO A 119 -25.69 13.09 -8.69
CA PRO A 119 -25.84 11.66 -9.00
C PRO A 119 -24.57 10.95 -9.45
N LEU A 120 -23.65 11.65 -10.11
CA LEU A 120 -22.32 11.12 -10.50
C LEU A 120 -21.48 10.70 -9.29
N TRP A 121 -21.63 11.37 -8.15
CA TRP A 121 -20.89 11.06 -6.93
C TRP A 121 -21.26 9.68 -6.37
N TYR A 122 -22.53 9.31 -6.43
CA TYR A 122 -22.97 7.99 -5.96
C TYR A 122 -22.33 6.87 -6.80
N LYS A 123 -22.20 7.06 -8.12
CA LYS A 123 -21.50 6.11 -9.00
C LYS A 123 -20.02 6.01 -8.67
N LEU A 124 -19.35 7.14 -8.44
CA LEU A 124 -17.94 7.18 -8.07
C LEU A 124 -17.70 6.56 -6.68
N LEU A 125 -18.57 6.85 -5.71
CA LEU A 125 -18.48 6.27 -4.37
C LEU A 125 -18.71 4.76 -4.38
N SER A 126 -19.70 4.28 -5.13
CA SER A 126 -19.94 2.84 -5.28
C SER A 126 -18.75 2.13 -5.91
N TRP A 127 -18.16 2.73 -6.97
CA TRP A 127 -16.94 2.20 -7.58
C TRP A 127 -15.76 2.20 -6.61
N ALA A 128 -15.57 3.28 -5.85
CA ALA A 128 -14.51 3.37 -4.87
C ALA A 128 -14.67 2.34 -3.74
N ALA A 129 -15.91 2.10 -3.28
CA ALA A 129 -16.22 1.07 -2.28
C ALA A 129 -15.90 -0.34 -2.79
N LEU A 130 -16.35 -0.67 -4.01
CA LEU A 130 -16.05 -1.97 -4.64
C LEU A 130 -14.54 -2.16 -4.83
N LYS A 131 -13.83 -1.12 -5.32
CA LYS A 131 -12.38 -1.13 -5.43
C LYS A 131 -11.71 -1.36 -4.08
N GLY A 132 -12.19 -0.71 -3.01
CA GLY A 132 -11.67 -0.88 -1.66
C GLY A 132 -11.79 -2.31 -1.15
N LEU A 133 -12.93 -2.96 -1.37
CA LEU A 133 -13.15 -4.38 -1.01
C LEU A 133 -12.16 -5.29 -1.73
N VAL A 134 -12.04 -5.13 -3.05
CA VAL A 134 -11.11 -5.93 -3.87
C VAL A 134 -9.66 -5.68 -3.45
N GLN A 135 -9.26 -4.43 -3.24
CA GLN A 135 -7.91 -4.08 -2.83
C GLN A 135 -7.58 -4.62 -1.43
N GLY A 136 -8.55 -4.60 -0.49
CA GLY A 136 -8.37 -5.20 0.82
C GLY A 136 -8.07 -6.69 0.73
N PHE A 137 -8.82 -7.42 -0.08
CA PHE A 137 -8.56 -8.84 -0.33
C PHE A 137 -7.18 -9.09 -0.92
N LEU A 138 -6.79 -8.31 -1.93
CA LEU A 138 -5.51 -8.47 -2.64
C LEU A 138 -4.28 -8.19 -1.77
N VAL A 139 -4.39 -7.27 -0.84
CA VAL A 139 -3.27 -6.96 0.06
C VAL A 139 -3.10 -8.06 1.11
N THR A 140 -4.22 -8.64 1.59
CA THR A 140 -4.20 -9.54 2.74
C THR A 140 -4.03 -11.01 2.34
N ALA A 141 -4.83 -11.50 1.38
CA ALA A 141 -4.88 -12.92 1.07
C ALA A 141 -3.59 -13.47 0.46
N PRO A 142 -2.94 -12.84 -0.53
CA PRO A 142 -1.68 -13.35 -1.07
C PRO A 142 -0.55 -13.38 -0.05
N ALA A 143 -0.45 -12.37 0.81
CA ALA A 143 0.59 -12.32 1.84
C ALA A 143 0.45 -13.49 2.85
N ILE A 144 -0.78 -13.76 3.29
CA ILE A 144 -1.06 -14.90 4.19
C ILE A 144 -0.76 -16.23 3.49
N LEU A 145 -1.13 -16.36 2.21
CA LEU A 145 -0.85 -17.56 1.42
C LEU A 145 0.64 -17.82 1.26
N VAL A 146 1.41 -16.79 0.91
CA VAL A 146 2.87 -16.91 0.77
C VAL A 146 3.51 -17.34 2.08
N LEU A 147 3.18 -16.71 3.20
CA LEU A 147 3.69 -17.08 4.51
C LEU A 147 3.32 -18.53 4.89
N LYS A 148 2.10 -18.96 4.58
CA LYS A 148 1.63 -20.32 4.88
C LYS A 148 2.29 -21.39 4.01
N LEU A 149 2.59 -21.09 2.75
CA LEU A 149 3.15 -22.05 1.79
C LEU A 149 4.67 -22.10 1.81
N VAL A 150 5.33 -20.96 2.01
CA VAL A 150 6.79 -20.86 1.93
C VAL A 150 7.42 -20.87 3.33
N GLY A 151 6.72 -20.32 4.33
CA GLY A 151 7.15 -20.36 5.74
C GLY A 151 8.33 -19.43 6.08
N GLU A 152 8.80 -18.62 5.14
CA GLU A 152 9.96 -17.73 5.32
C GLU A 152 9.63 -16.28 4.97
N GLU A 153 9.91 -15.38 5.90
CA GLU A 153 9.66 -13.93 5.75
C GLU A 153 10.56 -13.29 4.69
N GLY A 154 11.79 -13.80 4.53
CA GLY A 154 12.73 -13.36 3.48
C GLY A 154 12.18 -13.62 2.09
N SER A 155 11.61 -14.79 1.88
CA SER A 155 10.98 -15.19 0.62
C SER A 155 9.74 -14.35 0.31
N LEU A 156 8.92 -14.02 1.31
CA LEU A 156 7.79 -13.11 1.15
C LEU A 156 8.25 -11.72 0.67
N GLY A 157 9.28 -11.16 1.30
CA GLY A 157 9.85 -9.87 0.93
C GLY A 157 10.36 -9.87 -0.51
N LEU A 158 11.02 -10.92 -0.93
CA LEU A 158 11.56 -11.09 -2.28
C LEU A 158 10.43 -11.19 -3.33
N ILE A 159 9.41 -12.02 -3.08
CA ILE A 159 8.25 -12.17 -3.98
C ILE A 159 7.53 -10.82 -4.15
N GLN A 160 7.28 -10.10 -3.05
CA GLN A 160 6.65 -8.78 -3.12
C GLN A 160 7.49 -7.76 -3.88
N SER A 161 8.82 -7.79 -3.73
CA SER A 161 9.72 -6.87 -4.43
C SER A 161 9.77 -7.16 -5.93
N ILE A 162 9.81 -8.42 -6.35
CA ILE A 162 9.74 -8.82 -7.76
C ILE A 162 8.40 -8.38 -8.36
N SER A 163 7.30 -8.67 -7.68
CA SER A 163 5.96 -8.26 -8.11
C SER A 163 5.85 -6.72 -8.24
N GLY A 164 6.38 -5.99 -7.27
CA GLY A 164 6.47 -4.53 -7.32
C GLY A 164 7.29 -4.03 -8.51
N GLY A 165 8.44 -4.66 -8.80
CA GLY A 165 9.28 -4.34 -9.94
C GLY A 165 8.56 -4.54 -11.28
N ILE A 166 7.89 -5.67 -11.46
CA ILE A 166 7.07 -5.95 -12.65
C ILE A 166 5.96 -4.89 -12.80
N THR A 167 5.27 -4.59 -11.70
CA THR A 167 4.22 -3.56 -11.68
C THR A 167 4.76 -2.20 -12.08
N ALA A 168 5.93 -1.80 -11.56
CA ALA A 168 6.56 -0.52 -11.91
C ALA A 168 6.87 -0.42 -13.40
N ILE A 169 7.45 -1.47 -13.99
CA ILE A 169 7.75 -1.53 -15.43
C ILE A 169 6.47 -1.42 -16.24
N LEU A 170 5.44 -2.19 -15.90
CA LEU A 170 4.17 -2.17 -16.60
C LEU A 170 3.49 -0.79 -16.52
N VAL A 171 3.45 -0.17 -15.33
CA VAL A 171 2.87 1.16 -15.15
C VAL A 171 3.62 2.21 -15.97
N TYR A 172 4.96 2.14 -15.98
CA TYR A 172 5.77 3.05 -16.78
C TYR A 172 5.51 2.89 -18.29
N VAL A 173 5.55 1.66 -18.80
CA VAL A 173 5.33 1.37 -20.22
C VAL A 173 3.92 1.77 -20.64
N LEU A 174 2.89 1.34 -19.90
CA LEU A 174 1.50 1.66 -20.18
C LEU A 174 1.23 3.17 -20.10
N GLY A 175 1.80 3.85 -19.10
CA GLY A 175 1.67 5.30 -18.96
C GLY A 175 2.25 6.07 -20.15
N ARG A 176 3.31 5.56 -20.76
CA ARG A 176 3.98 6.18 -21.90
C ARG A 176 3.31 5.86 -23.25
N VAL A 177 2.82 4.63 -23.42
CA VAL A 177 2.30 4.13 -24.71
C VAL A 177 0.79 4.34 -24.85
N THR A 178 0.04 4.41 -23.73
CA THR A 178 -1.42 4.46 -23.76
C THR A 178 -1.93 5.84 -24.20
N LYS A 179 -2.49 5.91 -25.42
CA LYS A 179 -3.19 7.10 -25.90
C LYS A 179 -4.55 7.26 -25.19
N PRO A 180 -5.06 8.50 -25.02
CA PRO A 180 -6.34 8.75 -24.35
C PRO A 180 -7.52 7.91 -24.86
N LYS A 181 -7.58 7.68 -26.18
CA LYS A 181 -8.63 6.87 -26.84
C LYS A 181 -8.59 5.38 -26.49
N HIS A 182 -7.45 4.86 -26.04
CA HIS A 182 -7.26 3.43 -25.71
C HIS A 182 -7.39 3.13 -24.21
N ARG A 183 -7.63 4.15 -23.38
CA ARG A 183 -7.70 3.98 -21.92
C ARG A 183 -8.70 2.92 -21.47
N ASN A 184 -9.88 2.91 -22.09
CA ASN A 184 -10.93 1.93 -21.73
C ASN A 184 -10.52 0.50 -22.08
N ILE A 185 -9.82 0.30 -23.20
CA ILE A 185 -9.32 -1.02 -23.61
C ILE A 185 -8.24 -1.50 -22.63
N VAL A 186 -7.25 -0.64 -22.35
CA VAL A 186 -6.17 -0.96 -21.39
C VAL A 186 -6.75 -1.27 -20.01
N PHE A 187 -7.73 -0.49 -19.56
CA PHE A 187 -8.40 -0.74 -18.29
C PHE A 187 -9.17 -2.07 -18.29
N GLY A 188 -9.92 -2.36 -19.34
CA GLY A 188 -10.65 -3.62 -19.47
C GLY A 188 -9.71 -4.84 -19.53
N THR A 189 -8.61 -4.73 -20.29
CA THR A 189 -7.57 -5.77 -20.34
C THR A 189 -6.93 -5.99 -18.97
N GLY A 190 -6.63 -4.91 -18.24
CA GLY A 190 -6.11 -5.00 -16.88
C GLY A 190 -7.05 -5.72 -15.92
N LEU A 191 -8.35 -5.40 -15.96
CA LEU A 191 -9.38 -6.08 -15.16
C LEU A 191 -9.50 -7.56 -15.54
N PHE A 192 -9.39 -7.91 -16.81
CA PHE A 192 -9.46 -9.30 -17.29
C PHE A 192 -8.25 -10.11 -16.81
N ILE A 193 -7.04 -9.58 -16.94
CA ILE A 193 -5.82 -10.21 -16.40
C ILE A 193 -5.91 -10.37 -14.89
N PHE A 194 -6.44 -9.36 -14.21
CA PHE A 194 -6.67 -9.40 -12.77
C PHE A 194 -7.65 -10.51 -12.37
N LEU A 195 -8.75 -10.67 -13.10
CA LEU A 195 -9.71 -11.76 -12.88
C LEU A 195 -9.03 -13.13 -13.01
N ILE A 196 -8.24 -13.31 -14.07
CA ILE A 196 -7.47 -14.55 -14.29
C ILE A 196 -6.51 -14.81 -13.11
N GLY A 197 -5.73 -13.79 -12.68
CA GLY A 197 -4.82 -13.92 -11.54
C GLY A 197 -5.54 -14.30 -10.25
N THR A 198 -6.71 -13.72 -10.00
CA THR A 198 -7.53 -14.06 -8.82
C THR A 198 -8.07 -15.49 -8.89
N LEU A 199 -8.47 -15.96 -10.08
CA LEU A 199 -8.87 -17.36 -10.29
C LEU A 199 -7.72 -18.32 -10.06
N PHE A 200 -6.52 -18.03 -10.55
CA PHE A 200 -5.34 -18.84 -10.28
C PHE A 200 -5.02 -18.91 -8.77
N ASN A 201 -5.10 -17.80 -8.06
CA ASN A 201 -4.94 -17.79 -6.60
C ASN A 201 -5.99 -18.63 -5.87
N GLY A 202 -7.22 -18.70 -6.38
CA GLY A 202 -8.29 -19.49 -5.78
C GLY A 202 -8.24 -20.99 -6.10
N ILE A 203 -7.75 -21.37 -7.28
CA ILE A 203 -7.77 -22.74 -7.78
C ILE A 203 -6.46 -23.46 -7.47
N LEU A 204 -5.33 -22.80 -7.68
CA LEU A 204 -4.00 -23.35 -7.43
C LEU A 204 -3.54 -22.97 -6.02
N PHE A 205 -4.03 -23.72 -5.03
CA PHE A 205 -3.54 -23.65 -3.63
C PHE A 205 -2.14 -24.25 -3.51
N SER A 206 -1.20 -23.77 -4.34
CA SER A 206 0.19 -24.23 -4.38
C SER A 206 1.14 -23.06 -4.49
N SER A 207 2.43 -23.26 -4.17
CA SER A 207 3.47 -22.23 -4.31
C SER A 207 3.57 -21.65 -5.72
N THR A 208 3.22 -22.45 -6.74
CA THR A 208 3.19 -22.04 -8.15
C THR A 208 2.02 -21.10 -8.51
N GLY A 209 0.92 -21.13 -7.77
CA GLY A 209 -0.25 -20.28 -8.01
C GLY A 209 -0.12 -18.86 -7.41
N VAL A 210 0.87 -18.63 -6.55
CA VAL A 210 1.06 -17.37 -5.83
C VAL A 210 2.13 -16.49 -6.47
N ILE A 211 2.99 -17.05 -7.30
CA ILE A 211 4.03 -16.34 -8.07
C ILE A 211 3.48 -15.98 -9.45
#